data_620c8fdbf02c0d716225c9163d79d40f
#
_entry.id   620c8fdbf02c0d716225c9163d79d40f
#
_cell.length_a   1.000
_cell.length_b   1.000
_cell.length_c   1.000
_cell.angle_alpha   90.00
_cell.angle_beta   90.00
_cell.angle_gamma   90.00
#
_symmetry.space_group_name_H-M   'P 1'
#
loop_
_entity.id
_entity.type
_entity.pdbx_description
1 polymer ?
#
loop_
_entity_poly.entity_id
_entity_poly.type
_entity_poly.pdbx_seq_one_letter_code
_entity_poly.pdbx_strand_id
1 'polypeptide(L)'
;KYFRPFNEGNLCITSDTTALAQAAYPNNEELIHQKLRLEQLQDYIKINLSELNKTGVTRGVLWKEYLQLYPDGYGYSQFCYHIALSVKQKDVAMHLEYEPGDLMMIDFAGKKLHYTDMETGEVIPCEVFVAILPFSGLIFCLAAASQKTADFVICINAMLLYFGGTSRTILGDNMRTIVTRVDRYEPEFTEICYQLSEHYQTTFSATRPYSPRDKAM
;
A
#
# COMPACT_ATOMS: atom_id res chain seq x y z
N LYS A 1 39.81 10.81 5.90
CA LYS A 1 41.14 11.41 5.82
C LYS A 1 41.71 11.16 4.42
N TYR A 2 42.17 12.27 3.77
CA TYR A 2 42.84 12.40 2.47
C TYR A 2 41.91 12.45 1.23
N PHE A 3 41.16 13.56 1.09
CA PHE A 3 40.89 14.15 -0.21
C PHE A 3 42.12 15.01 -0.59
N ARG A 4 42.84 14.66 -1.66
CA ARG A 4 43.77 15.57 -2.32
C ARG A 4 42.96 16.43 -3.30
N PRO A 5 43.12 17.77 -3.30
CA PRO A 5 42.50 18.60 -4.30
C PRO A 5 43.13 18.33 -5.68
N PHE A 6 42.30 18.20 -6.71
CA PHE A 6 42.75 18.17 -8.09
C PHE A 6 43.39 19.50 -8.44
N ASN A 7 44.64 19.46 -8.89
CA ASN A 7 45.31 20.65 -9.46
C ASN A 7 44.66 20.97 -10.81
N GLU A 8 44.07 22.15 -10.92
CA GLU A 8 43.69 22.76 -12.18
C GLU A 8 44.96 23.16 -12.96
N GLY A 9 45.44 22.29 -13.81
CA GLY A 9 46.58 22.49 -14.68
C GLY A 9 46.34 21.80 -16.01
N ASN A 10 45.89 22.59 -17.01
CA ASN A 10 45.94 22.30 -18.45
C ASN A 10 45.36 20.96 -18.91
N LEU A 11 44.03 20.82 -18.91
CA LEU A 11 43.36 19.92 -19.85
C LEU A 11 43.12 20.67 -21.15
N CYS A 12 44.01 20.46 -22.11
CA CYS A 12 43.76 20.75 -23.50
C CYS A 12 42.55 19.90 -23.95
N ILE A 13 41.39 20.52 -24.07
CA ILE A 13 40.20 19.88 -24.61
C ILE A 13 40.42 19.71 -26.11
N THR A 14 41.09 18.65 -26.50
CA THR A 14 41.07 18.18 -27.89
C THR A 14 39.77 17.39 -28.11
N SER A 15 39.20 17.56 -29.27
CA SER A 15 37.90 17.11 -29.78
C SER A 15 37.70 15.57 -29.84
N ASP A 16 38.42 14.76 -29.07
CA ASP A 16 38.35 13.29 -29.05
C ASP A 16 37.93 12.74 -27.68
N THR A 17 36.78 13.20 -27.19
CA THR A 17 36.12 12.61 -26.06
C THR A 17 35.75 11.12 -26.29
N THR A 18 35.57 10.72 -27.54
CA THR A 18 35.32 9.35 -28.00
C THR A 18 36.53 8.44 -27.81
N ALA A 19 37.73 8.90 -28.14
CA ALA A 19 38.97 8.14 -28.01
C ALA A 19 39.37 7.94 -26.53
N LEU A 20 39.17 8.97 -25.67
CA LEU A 20 39.39 8.87 -24.24
C LEU A 20 38.38 7.95 -23.55
N ALA A 21 37.13 7.97 -23.98
CA ALA A 21 36.10 7.06 -23.49
C ALA A 21 36.39 5.61 -23.89
N GLN A 22 36.89 5.36 -25.11
CA GLN A 22 37.31 4.04 -25.58
C GLN A 22 38.56 3.52 -24.87
N ALA A 23 39.52 4.38 -24.52
CA ALA A 23 40.71 4.00 -23.76
C ALA A 23 40.43 3.73 -22.28
N ALA A 24 39.46 4.43 -21.69
CA ALA A 24 39.04 4.24 -20.29
C ALA A 24 38.13 3.02 -20.08
N TYR A 25 37.40 2.61 -21.13
CA TYR A 25 36.44 1.48 -21.09
C TYR A 25 36.64 0.58 -22.33
N PRO A 26 37.61 -0.35 -22.31
CA PRO A 26 37.91 -1.19 -23.45
C PRO A 26 36.77 -2.14 -23.87
N ASN A 27 35.73 -2.32 -23.02
CA ASN A 27 34.56 -3.16 -23.31
C ASN A 27 33.29 -2.33 -23.66
N ASN A 28 33.45 -1.28 -24.44
CA ASN A 28 32.32 -0.40 -24.80
C ASN A 28 31.23 -1.16 -25.60
N GLU A 29 31.58 -2.17 -26.36
CA GLU A 29 30.63 -3.01 -27.11
C GLU A 29 29.74 -3.86 -26.16
N GLU A 30 30.28 -4.44 -25.10
CA GLU A 30 29.50 -5.18 -24.11
C GLU A 30 28.52 -4.28 -23.34
N LEU A 31 28.95 -3.08 -22.98
CA LEU A 31 28.10 -2.11 -22.31
C LEU A 31 26.96 -1.63 -23.23
N ILE A 32 27.24 -1.40 -24.50
CA ILE A 32 26.23 -1.05 -25.50
C ILE A 32 25.23 -2.19 -25.67
N HIS A 33 25.73 -3.41 -25.78
CA HIS A 33 24.87 -4.60 -25.91
C HIS A 33 23.99 -4.83 -24.67
N GLN A 34 24.53 -4.65 -23.47
CA GLN A 34 23.76 -4.75 -22.23
C GLN A 34 22.67 -3.67 -22.15
N LYS A 35 22.99 -2.43 -22.55
CA LYS A 35 22.04 -1.34 -22.59
C LYS A 35 20.90 -1.60 -23.57
N LEU A 36 21.22 -2.08 -24.77
CA LEU A 36 20.23 -2.43 -25.78
C LEU A 36 19.30 -3.55 -25.31
N ARG A 37 19.86 -4.61 -24.70
CA ARG A 37 19.05 -5.70 -24.10
C ARG A 37 18.09 -5.20 -23.01
N LEU A 38 18.53 -4.24 -22.19
CA LEU A 38 17.70 -3.66 -21.15
C LEU A 38 16.56 -2.82 -21.74
N GLU A 39 16.85 -2.01 -22.75
CA GLU A 39 15.85 -1.21 -23.47
C GLU A 39 14.79 -2.12 -24.12
N GLN A 40 15.21 -3.16 -24.83
CA GLN A 40 14.32 -4.16 -25.44
C GLN A 40 13.41 -4.83 -24.41
N LEU A 41 13.95 -5.19 -23.24
CA LEU A 41 13.15 -5.77 -22.15
C LEU A 41 12.16 -4.78 -21.59
N GLN A 42 12.56 -3.53 -21.36
CA GLN A 42 11.69 -2.50 -20.83
C GLN A 42 10.53 -2.18 -21.77
N ASP A 43 10.80 -2.08 -23.08
CA ASP A 43 9.78 -1.86 -24.10
C ASP A 43 8.80 -3.03 -24.17
N TYR A 44 9.32 -4.27 -24.15
CA TYR A 44 8.47 -5.45 -24.11
C TYR A 44 7.54 -5.47 -22.89
N ILE A 45 8.10 -5.22 -21.70
CA ILE A 45 7.32 -5.17 -20.46
C ILE A 45 6.27 -4.05 -20.52
N LYS A 46 6.64 -2.87 -21.01
CA LYS A 46 5.72 -1.73 -21.10
C LYS A 46 4.48 -2.04 -21.94
N ILE A 47 4.65 -2.76 -23.05
CA ILE A 47 3.57 -3.14 -23.96
C ILE A 47 2.73 -4.28 -23.37
N ASN A 48 3.38 -5.32 -22.83
CA ASN A 48 2.73 -6.60 -22.52
C ASN A 48 2.38 -6.77 -21.02
N LEU A 49 2.69 -5.81 -20.15
CA LEU A 49 2.41 -5.92 -18.71
C LEU A 49 0.91 -6.12 -18.40
N SER A 50 0.03 -5.52 -19.19
CA SER A 50 -1.42 -5.66 -19.03
C SER A 50 -1.94 -7.08 -19.32
N GLU A 51 -1.18 -7.87 -20.09
CA GLU A 51 -1.55 -9.25 -20.42
C GLU A 51 -1.58 -10.16 -19.18
N LEU A 52 -0.78 -9.82 -18.14
CA LEU A 52 -0.80 -10.56 -16.85
C LEU A 52 -2.14 -10.51 -16.13
N ASN A 53 -3.03 -9.59 -16.49
CA ASN A 53 -4.38 -9.51 -15.92
C ASN A 53 -5.37 -10.47 -16.61
N LYS A 54 -4.98 -11.09 -17.73
CA LYS A 54 -5.82 -12.04 -18.47
C LYS A 54 -5.73 -13.43 -17.84
N THR A 55 -6.86 -14.12 -17.77
CA THR A 55 -6.93 -15.49 -17.24
C THR A 55 -6.05 -16.43 -18.06
N GLY A 56 -5.18 -17.17 -17.38
CA GLY A 56 -4.27 -18.15 -18.05
C GLY A 56 -2.93 -17.58 -18.50
N VAL A 57 -2.71 -16.28 -18.48
CA VAL A 57 -1.41 -15.67 -18.78
C VAL A 57 -0.55 -15.64 -17.54
N THR A 58 0.58 -16.31 -17.60
CA THR A 58 1.57 -16.36 -16.53
C THR A 58 2.86 -15.63 -16.93
N ARG A 59 3.68 -15.23 -15.96
CA ARG A 59 5.02 -14.67 -16.25
C ARG A 59 5.88 -15.61 -17.09
N GLY A 60 5.70 -16.92 -16.93
CA GLY A 60 6.40 -17.93 -17.73
C GLY A 60 5.98 -17.94 -19.19
N VAL A 61 4.71 -17.69 -19.49
CA VAL A 61 4.21 -17.56 -20.88
C VAL A 61 4.82 -16.32 -21.52
N LEU A 62 4.70 -15.15 -20.87
CA LEU A 62 5.28 -13.90 -21.38
C LEU A 62 6.79 -13.98 -21.56
N TRP A 63 7.50 -14.66 -20.67
CA TRP A 63 8.95 -14.85 -20.82
C TRP A 63 9.30 -15.69 -22.05
N LYS A 64 8.54 -16.74 -22.36
CA LYS A 64 8.75 -17.55 -23.56
C LYS A 64 8.50 -16.75 -24.84
N GLU A 65 7.46 -15.93 -24.86
CA GLU A 65 7.16 -15.02 -25.97
C GLU A 65 8.25 -13.95 -26.13
N TYR A 66 8.75 -13.40 -25.02
CA TYR A 66 9.88 -12.49 -25.02
C TYR A 66 11.14 -13.10 -25.64
N LEU A 67 11.47 -14.35 -25.29
CA LEU A 67 12.62 -15.05 -25.86
C LEU A 67 12.45 -15.40 -27.35
N GLN A 68 11.23 -15.56 -27.84
CA GLN A 68 10.99 -15.76 -29.28
C GLN A 68 11.33 -14.49 -30.08
N LEU A 69 11.07 -13.31 -29.51
CA LEU A 69 11.40 -12.02 -30.11
C LEU A 69 12.88 -11.64 -29.92
N TYR A 70 13.42 -11.98 -28.76
CA TYR A 70 14.79 -11.65 -28.33
C TYR A 70 15.52 -12.90 -27.83
N PRO A 71 16.10 -13.73 -28.72
CA PRO A 71 16.76 -14.99 -28.33
C PRO A 71 17.90 -14.81 -27.33
N ASP A 72 18.63 -13.69 -27.40
CA ASP A 72 19.69 -13.30 -26.45
C ASP A 72 19.16 -12.51 -25.26
N GLY A 73 17.84 -12.55 -25.01
CA GLY A 73 17.17 -11.83 -23.95
C GLY A 73 17.56 -12.31 -22.54
N TYR A 74 17.00 -11.63 -21.55
CA TYR A 74 17.25 -11.94 -20.13
C TYR A 74 16.67 -13.30 -19.72
N GLY A 75 17.37 -13.99 -18.80
CA GLY A 75 16.88 -15.20 -18.17
C GLY A 75 15.63 -14.94 -17.32
N TYR A 76 14.87 -16.01 -17.03
CA TYR A 76 13.56 -15.93 -16.34
C TYR A 76 13.59 -15.15 -15.03
N SER A 77 14.61 -15.36 -14.19
CA SER A 77 14.73 -14.67 -12.90
C SER A 77 14.87 -13.15 -13.06
N GLN A 78 15.70 -12.71 -13.99
CA GLN A 78 15.90 -11.28 -14.29
C GLN A 78 14.66 -10.68 -14.96
N PHE A 79 14.01 -11.40 -15.86
CA PHE A 79 12.75 -11.00 -16.46
C PHE A 79 11.67 -10.76 -15.38
N CYS A 80 11.49 -11.70 -14.44
CA CYS A 80 10.57 -11.56 -13.32
C CYS A 80 10.92 -10.39 -12.39
N TYR A 81 12.21 -10.13 -12.18
CA TYR A 81 12.68 -8.98 -11.39
C TYR A 81 12.28 -7.65 -12.03
N HIS A 82 12.51 -7.48 -13.34
CA HIS A 82 12.13 -6.27 -14.06
C HIS A 82 10.61 -6.07 -14.15
N ILE A 83 9.82 -7.15 -14.31
CA ILE A 83 8.36 -7.08 -14.19
C ILE A 83 7.96 -6.57 -12.80
N ALA A 84 8.55 -7.11 -11.72
CA ALA A 84 8.23 -6.69 -10.37
C ALA A 84 8.57 -5.20 -10.13
N LEU A 85 9.68 -4.70 -10.67
CA LEU A 85 10.03 -3.29 -10.64
C LEU A 85 9.00 -2.43 -11.38
N SER A 86 8.58 -2.84 -12.58
CA SER A 86 7.61 -2.11 -13.39
C SER A 86 6.22 -2.08 -12.76
N VAL A 87 5.82 -3.15 -12.06
CA VAL A 87 4.59 -3.19 -11.27
C VAL A 87 4.67 -2.24 -10.08
N LYS A 88 5.79 -2.26 -9.33
CA LYS A 88 6.00 -1.33 -8.21
C LYS A 88 6.00 0.14 -8.64
N GLN A 89 6.54 0.47 -9.81
CA GLN A 89 6.51 1.83 -10.35
C GLN A 89 5.09 2.29 -10.75
N LYS A 90 4.20 1.37 -11.12
CA LYS A 90 2.78 1.67 -11.39
C LYS A 90 1.94 1.76 -10.10
N ASP A 91 2.33 1.06 -9.06
CA ASP A 91 1.77 1.20 -7.71
C ASP A 91 2.45 2.38 -7.00
N VAL A 92 2.30 3.57 -7.53
CA VAL A 92 2.54 4.80 -6.78
C VAL A 92 1.47 4.81 -5.69
N ALA A 93 1.80 4.26 -4.53
CA ALA A 93 1.01 4.46 -3.34
C ALA A 93 1.04 5.97 -3.07
N MET A 94 -0.11 6.62 -3.27
CA MET A 94 -0.27 8.01 -2.89
C MET A 94 -0.08 8.06 -1.36
N HIS A 95 1.01 8.67 -0.92
CA HIS A 95 1.24 8.90 0.50
C HIS A 95 0.17 9.88 0.95
N LEU A 96 -0.80 9.38 1.71
CA LEU A 96 -1.82 10.23 2.31
C LEU A 96 -1.17 10.94 3.50
N GLU A 97 -1.06 12.25 3.43
CA GLU A 97 -0.66 13.08 4.57
C GLU A 97 -1.88 13.29 5.45
N TYR A 98 -1.76 12.97 6.73
CA TYR A 98 -2.82 13.14 7.71
C TYR A 98 -2.48 14.31 8.63
N GLU A 99 -3.49 15.10 9.01
CA GLU A 99 -3.35 16.16 10.00
C GLU A 99 -3.72 15.67 11.41
N PRO A 100 -3.14 16.24 12.47
CA PRO A 100 -3.50 15.89 13.85
C PRO A 100 -4.98 16.16 14.12
N GLY A 101 -5.68 15.17 14.65
CA GLY A 101 -7.11 15.31 15.02
C GLY A 101 -8.08 15.32 13.84
N ASP A 102 -7.62 15.13 12.60
CA ASP A 102 -8.49 15.11 11.43
C ASP A 102 -9.22 13.79 11.27
N LEU A 103 -8.49 12.67 11.37
CA LEU A 103 -9.00 11.34 11.07
C LEU A 103 -8.69 10.33 12.16
N MET A 104 -9.67 9.48 12.44
CA MET A 104 -9.56 8.25 13.21
C MET A 104 -10.14 7.12 12.37
N MET A 105 -9.44 6.03 12.22
CA MET A 105 -9.91 4.86 11.47
C MET A 105 -10.29 3.75 12.43
N ILE A 106 -11.41 3.08 12.16
CA ILE A 106 -11.94 1.98 12.97
C ILE A 106 -12.24 0.76 12.11
N ASP A 107 -12.07 -0.42 12.69
CA ASP A 107 -12.38 -1.70 12.03
C ASP A 107 -12.63 -2.81 13.07
N PHE A 108 -13.23 -3.92 12.64
CA PHE A 108 -13.19 -5.18 13.37
C PHE A 108 -12.26 -6.15 12.65
N ALA A 109 -11.36 -6.78 13.40
CA ALA A 109 -10.48 -7.80 12.84
C ALA A 109 -11.31 -8.96 12.28
N GLY A 110 -10.97 -9.39 11.05
CA GLY A 110 -11.73 -10.47 10.39
C GLY A 110 -11.59 -11.83 11.06
N LYS A 111 -10.56 -12.03 11.91
CA LYS A 111 -10.33 -13.27 12.65
C LYS A 111 -10.70 -13.07 14.12
N LYS A 112 -11.63 -13.89 14.62
CA LYS A 112 -12.02 -13.89 16.03
C LYS A 112 -10.88 -14.41 16.90
N LEU A 113 -10.72 -13.80 18.07
CA LEU A 113 -9.94 -14.35 19.16
C LEU A 113 -10.85 -15.17 20.07
N HIS A 114 -10.23 -15.92 20.98
CA HIS A 114 -10.93 -16.72 21.97
C HIS A 114 -10.31 -16.48 23.33
N TYR A 115 -11.12 -16.42 24.35
CA TYR A 115 -10.67 -16.44 25.74
C TYR A 115 -11.35 -17.60 26.50
N THR A 116 -10.69 -18.07 27.53
CA THR A 116 -11.25 -19.12 28.38
C THR A 116 -11.85 -18.47 29.62
N ASP A 117 -13.12 -18.72 29.86
CA ASP A 117 -13.78 -18.32 31.10
C ASP A 117 -13.15 -19.09 32.28
N MET A 118 -12.67 -18.36 33.26
CA MET A 118 -11.92 -18.94 34.37
C MET A 118 -12.84 -19.69 35.36
N GLU A 119 -14.15 -19.42 35.36
CA GLU A 119 -15.11 -20.07 36.24
C GLU A 119 -15.69 -21.34 35.61
N THR A 120 -16.02 -21.27 34.31
CA THR A 120 -16.68 -22.39 33.60
C THR A 120 -15.70 -23.26 32.82
N GLY A 121 -14.51 -22.76 32.50
CA GLY A 121 -13.54 -23.39 31.60
C GLY A 121 -13.95 -23.35 30.12
N GLU A 122 -15.01 -22.66 29.78
CA GLU A 122 -15.54 -22.58 28.44
C GLU A 122 -14.69 -21.65 27.54
N VAL A 123 -14.48 -22.06 26.29
CA VAL A 123 -13.74 -21.25 25.31
C VAL A 123 -14.72 -20.36 24.55
N ILE A 124 -14.68 -19.06 24.81
CA ILE A 124 -15.63 -18.08 24.30
C ILE A 124 -14.97 -17.29 23.18
N PRO A 125 -15.57 -17.24 21.97
CA PRO A 125 -15.08 -16.40 20.89
C PRO A 125 -15.39 -14.92 21.17
N CYS A 126 -14.45 -14.03 20.82
CA CYS A 126 -14.66 -12.58 20.87
C CYS A 126 -14.24 -11.92 19.56
N GLU A 127 -14.90 -10.82 19.25
CA GLU A 127 -14.53 -9.91 18.17
C GLU A 127 -13.41 -8.98 18.67
N VAL A 128 -12.57 -8.50 17.76
CA VAL A 128 -11.52 -7.52 18.11
C VAL A 128 -11.81 -6.22 17.37
N PHE A 129 -12.19 -5.22 18.15
CA PHE A 129 -12.31 -3.86 17.66
C PHE A 129 -10.94 -3.20 17.65
N VAL A 130 -10.58 -2.55 16.55
CA VAL A 130 -9.31 -1.85 16.37
C VAL A 130 -9.57 -0.43 15.92
N ALA A 131 -8.84 0.51 16.49
CA ALA A 131 -8.85 1.89 16.04
C ALA A 131 -7.42 2.44 15.94
N ILE A 132 -7.20 3.34 15.01
CA ILE A 132 -5.91 3.98 14.80
C ILE A 132 -6.08 5.48 14.52
N LEU A 133 -5.16 6.28 15.03
CA LEU A 133 -4.94 7.66 14.65
C LEU A 133 -3.86 7.70 13.56
N PRO A 134 -4.18 7.89 12.27
CA PRO A 134 -3.21 7.76 11.17
C PRO A 134 -2.04 8.74 11.29
N PHE A 135 -2.26 9.95 11.81
CA PHE A 135 -1.21 10.94 11.99
C PHE A 135 -0.10 10.47 12.96
N SER A 136 -0.48 9.90 14.10
CA SER A 136 0.49 9.50 15.14
C SER A 136 0.86 8.01 15.08
N GLY A 137 0.08 7.19 14.37
CA GLY A 137 0.19 5.74 14.40
C GLY A 137 -0.27 5.11 15.72
N LEU A 138 -0.90 5.88 16.63
CA LEU A 138 -1.39 5.37 17.92
C LEU A 138 -2.58 4.43 17.69
N ILE A 139 -2.51 3.23 18.25
CA ILE A 139 -3.49 2.15 18.05
C ILE A 139 -4.21 1.86 19.36
N PHE A 140 -5.51 1.64 19.28
CA PHE A 140 -6.36 1.11 20.33
C PHE A 140 -6.96 -0.22 19.89
N CYS A 141 -7.02 -1.21 20.80
CA CYS A 141 -7.67 -2.49 20.58
C CYS A 141 -8.53 -2.86 21.77
N LEU A 142 -9.72 -3.43 21.52
CA LEU A 142 -10.63 -3.90 22.53
C LEU A 142 -11.29 -5.22 22.08
N ALA A 143 -11.37 -6.20 22.99
CA ALA A 143 -12.17 -7.39 22.77
C ALA A 143 -13.65 -7.07 23.05
N ALA A 144 -14.51 -7.37 22.09
CA ALA A 144 -15.95 -7.17 22.16
C ALA A 144 -16.69 -8.52 22.08
N ALA A 145 -17.81 -8.62 22.75
CA ALA A 145 -18.62 -9.85 22.70
C ALA A 145 -19.23 -10.07 21.31
N SER A 146 -19.60 -9.01 20.62
CA SER A 146 -20.17 -9.05 19.27
C SER A 146 -19.93 -7.75 18.50
N GLN A 147 -20.29 -7.75 17.21
CA GLN A 147 -20.32 -6.53 16.39
C GLN A 147 -21.68 -5.84 16.39
N LYS A 148 -22.55 -6.14 17.38
CA LYS A 148 -23.88 -5.51 17.50
C LYS A 148 -23.75 -4.07 17.97
N THR A 149 -24.80 -3.29 17.74
CA THR A 149 -24.85 -1.84 18.06
C THR A 149 -24.46 -1.52 19.50
N ALA A 150 -24.91 -2.31 20.48
CA ALA A 150 -24.58 -2.05 21.89
C ALA A 150 -23.08 -2.21 22.17
N ASP A 151 -22.47 -3.30 21.69
CA ASP A 151 -21.04 -3.54 21.84
C ASP A 151 -20.22 -2.53 21.04
N PHE A 152 -20.69 -2.12 19.85
CA PHE A 152 -20.07 -1.08 19.07
C PHE A 152 -20.00 0.27 19.81
N VAL A 153 -21.10 0.67 20.45
CA VAL A 153 -21.13 1.90 21.27
C VAL A 153 -20.14 1.81 22.44
N ILE A 154 -20.05 0.66 23.11
CA ILE A 154 -19.05 0.45 24.16
C ILE A 154 -17.63 0.59 23.62
N CYS A 155 -17.35 0.03 22.44
CA CYS A 155 -16.04 0.11 21.80
C CYS A 155 -15.70 1.58 21.44
N ILE A 156 -16.63 2.32 20.85
CA ILE A 156 -16.43 3.74 20.52
C ILE A 156 -16.15 4.56 21.78
N ASN A 157 -16.94 4.41 22.83
CA ASN A 157 -16.74 5.15 24.08
C ASN A 157 -15.38 4.84 24.73
N ALA A 158 -15.00 3.55 24.79
CA ALA A 158 -13.71 3.14 25.35
C ALA A 158 -12.53 3.69 24.51
N MET A 159 -12.66 3.66 23.19
CA MET A 159 -11.69 4.23 22.26
C MET A 159 -11.50 5.74 22.45
N LEU A 160 -12.60 6.50 22.50
CA LEU A 160 -12.54 7.96 22.70
C LEU A 160 -11.95 8.32 24.04
N LEU A 161 -12.29 7.55 25.09
CA LEU A 161 -11.69 7.71 26.41
C LEU A 161 -10.19 7.43 26.41
N TYR A 162 -9.74 6.39 25.72
CA TYR A 162 -8.32 6.03 25.58
C TYR A 162 -7.53 7.10 24.84
N PHE A 163 -8.06 7.63 23.74
CA PHE A 163 -7.41 8.69 22.97
C PHE A 163 -7.52 10.08 23.64
N GLY A 164 -8.37 10.22 24.65
CA GLY A 164 -8.58 11.48 25.36
C GLY A 164 -9.39 12.52 24.58
N GLY A 165 -10.12 12.09 23.55
CA GLY A 165 -10.93 12.98 22.71
C GLY A 165 -11.38 12.32 21.42
N THR A 166 -11.97 13.12 20.53
CA THR A 166 -12.43 12.72 19.21
C THR A 166 -11.64 13.38 18.09
N SER A 167 -11.66 12.77 16.91
CA SER A 167 -11.21 13.41 15.67
C SER A 167 -12.39 14.09 14.95
N ARG A 168 -12.07 14.93 13.96
CA ARG A 168 -13.09 15.53 13.09
C ARG A 168 -13.90 14.44 12.37
N THR A 169 -13.24 13.38 11.92
CA THR A 169 -13.87 12.29 11.17
C THR A 169 -13.47 10.94 11.76
N ILE A 170 -14.45 10.05 11.93
CA ILE A 170 -14.27 8.63 12.24
C ILE A 170 -14.60 7.83 10.98
N LEU A 171 -13.58 7.22 10.37
CA LEU A 171 -13.71 6.44 9.15
C LEU A 171 -13.83 4.95 9.50
N GLY A 172 -14.95 4.36 9.18
CA GLY A 172 -15.17 2.92 9.32
C GLY A 172 -15.27 2.21 7.96
N ASP A 173 -15.29 0.87 8.00
CA ASP A 173 -15.72 0.09 6.84
C ASP A 173 -17.25 0.10 6.72
N ASN A 174 -17.78 -0.46 5.63
CA ASN A 174 -19.22 -0.59 5.38
C ASN A 174 -19.88 -1.64 6.30
N MET A 175 -19.59 -1.59 7.59
CA MET A 175 -20.21 -2.43 8.60
C MET A 175 -21.69 -2.11 8.76
N ARG A 176 -22.53 -3.13 9.00
CA ARG A 176 -23.98 -2.95 9.22
C ARG A 176 -24.32 -2.09 10.46
N THR A 177 -23.39 -1.97 11.38
CA THR A 177 -23.52 -1.08 12.56
C THR A 177 -23.26 0.37 12.23
N ILE A 178 -22.55 0.65 11.15
CA ILE A 178 -22.24 2.01 10.70
C ILE A 178 -23.18 2.44 9.57
N VAL A 179 -23.36 1.56 8.55
CA VAL A 179 -24.05 1.89 7.30
C VAL A 179 -25.29 1.00 7.14
N THR A 180 -26.46 1.62 6.96
CA THR A 180 -27.71 0.93 6.64
C THR A 180 -27.80 0.60 5.15
N ARG A 181 -27.32 1.52 4.31
CA ARG A 181 -27.28 1.35 2.85
C ARG A 181 -25.93 1.78 2.32
N VAL A 182 -25.28 0.83 1.66
CA VAL A 182 -23.96 1.07 1.05
C VAL A 182 -24.18 1.75 -0.31
N ASP A 183 -23.71 2.98 -0.43
CA ASP A 183 -23.65 3.71 -1.69
C ASP A 183 -22.24 4.26 -1.91
N ARG A 184 -21.86 4.46 -3.18
CA ARG A 184 -20.50 4.93 -3.53
C ARG A 184 -20.29 6.40 -3.20
N TYR A 185 -21.36 7.19 -3.24
CA TYR A 185 -21.31 8.65 -3.12
C TYR A 185 -22.06 9.15 -1.87
N GLU A 186 -23.19 8.52 -1.51
CA GLU A 186 -24.07 8.93 -0.42
C GLU A 186 -24.46 7.71 0.44
N PRO A 187 -23.56 7.16 1.27
CA PRO A 187 -23.91 6.08 2.18
C PRO A 187 -24.91 6.57 3.24
N GLU A 188 -25.93 5.76 3.51
CA GLU A 188 -26.87 6.04 4.61
C GLU A 188 -26.32 5.42 5.90
N PHE A 189 -26.08 6.28 6.90
CA PHE A 189 -25.59 5.84 8.22
C PHE A 189 -26.73 5.34 9.10
N THR A 190 -26.38 4.54 10.09
CA THR A 190 -27.33 4.10 11.13
C THR A 190 -27.68 5.25 12.06
N GLU A 191 -28.86 5.19 12.67
CA GLU A 191 -29.31 6.18 13.66
C GLU A 191 -28.31 6.36 14.80
N ILE A 192 -27.66 5.28 15.24
CA ILE A 192 -26.67 5.36 16.30
C ILE A 192 -25.43 6.16 15.89
N CYS A 193 -25.02 6.10 14.62
CA CYS A 193 -23.90 6.90 14.12
C CYS A 193 -24.26 8.38 14.09
N TYR A 194 -25.49 8.74 13.75
CA TYR A 194 -25.96 10.14 13.83
C TYR A 194 -25.95 10.63 15.28
N GLN A 195 -26.48 9.84 16.23
CA GLN A 195 -26.49 10.19 17.66
C GLN A 195 -25.06 10.33 18.22
N LEU A 196 -24.15 9.42 17.89
CA LEU A 196 -22.74 9.53 18.28
C LEU A 196 -22.06 10.73 17.64
N SER A 197 -22.36 11.04 16.36
CA SER A 197 -21.84 12.21 15.67
C SER A 197 -22.25 13.50 16.37
N GLU A 198 -23.52 13.62 16.72
CA GLU A 198 -24.05 14.79 17.41
C GLU A 198 -23.49 14.91 18.85
N HIS A 199 -23.44 13.79 19.58
CA HIS A 199 -22.95 13.78 20.96
C HIS A 199 -21.46 14.14 21.08
N TYR A 200 -20.62 13.58 20.20
CA TYR A 200 -19.18 13.77 20.25
C TYR A 200 -18.67 14.85 19.29
N GLN A 201 -19.55 15.55 18.57
CA GLN A 201 -19.20 16.59 17.59
C GLN A 201 -18.18 16.08 16.55
N THR A 202 -18.41 14.87 16.01
CA THR A 202 -17.58 14.19 15.01
C THR A 202 -18.45 13.78 13.82
N THR A 203 -17.82 13.42 12.71
CA THR A 203 -18.53 12.91 11.52
C THR A 203 -18.13 11.47 11.26
N PHE A 204 -19.10 10.56 11.17
CA PHE A 204 -18.82 9.22 10.65
C PHE A 204 -18.72 9.25 9.13
N SER A 205 -17.73 8.54 8.61
CA SER A 205 -17.52 8.31 7.17
C SER A 205 -17.31 6.82 6.92
N ALA A 206 -17.70 6.38 5.73
CA ALA A 206 -17.50 4.99 5.30
C ALA A 206 -16.54 4.91 4.12
N THR A 207 -15.73 3.86 4.08
CA THR A 207 -14.85 3.60 2.93
C THR A 207 -15.69 3.29 1.70
N ARG A 208 -15.20 3.69 0.52
CA ARG A 208 -15.89 3.36 -0.74
C ARG A 208 -15.95 1.85 -0.95
N PRO A 209 -17.08 1.33 -1.43
CA PRO A 209 -17.20 -0.10 -1.74
C PRO A 209 -16.10 -0.52 -2.74
N TYR A 210 -15.51 -1.69 -2.51
CA TYR A 210 -14.47 -2.27 -3.36
C TYR A 210 -13.19 -1.43 -3.52
N SER A 211 -12.91 -0.50 -2.61
CA SER A 211 -11.73 0.36 -2.63
C SER A 211 -10.82 0.12 -1.42
N PRO A 212 -10.10 -1.01 -1.34
CA PRO A 212 -9.24 -1.33 -0.19
C PRO A 212 -8.12 -0.30 0.03
N ARG A 213 -7.80 0.48 -1.01
CA ARG A 213 -6.77 1.54 -0.95
C ARG A 213 -7.19 2.76 -0.11
N ASP A 214 -8.47 2.93 0.19
CA ASP A 214 -8.96 4.06 1.02
C ASP A 214 -8.50 3.95 2.50
N LYS A 215 -8.05 2.76 2.93
CA LYS A 215 -7.47 2.48 4.24
C LYS A 215 -5.95 2.21 4.20
N ALA A 216 -5.31 2.29 3.03
CA ALA A 216 -3.88 2.05 2.93
C ALA A 216 -3.10 3.20 3.58
N MET A 217 -2.34 2.86 4.61
CA MET A 217 -1.33 3.71 5.24
C MET A 217 0.04 3.36 4.72
#